data_0e7115849a62279834315e7d85c175da
#
_entry.id   0e7115849a62279834315e7d85c175da
#
_cell.length_a   1.000
_cell.length_b   1.000
_cell.length_c   1.000
_cell.angle_alpha   90.00
_cell.angle_beta   90.00
_cell.angle_gamma   90.00
#
_symmetry.space_group_name_H-M   'P 1'
#
loop_
_entity.id
_entity.type
_entity.pdbx_description
1 polymer ?
#
loop_
_entity_poly.entity_id
_entity_poly.type
_entity_poly.pdbx_seq_one_letter_code
_entity_poly.pdbx_strand_id
1 'polypeptide(L)'
;MFYPATLPLSGDPRIDGLLEAVYPSLAMNRAVGTAALVTYSFLEQVPAPGSSPWTISEFRPLNQVQRDGVNAMLAEISTVTGIAFREVDSGGLLRYGLDAGYTTADGMLAKGYSRTDPFAADPASYVWLNHHVAEVARLDVGYGRMLALHETAHGLGLKHPQHYGSYDSGPELPADLANARYTVMAYAGGSRNDLGELDILALKYLYGEPGMSAAEFNRIDVAGYLSDVAAWGSFFNDFISLSASSLRDTSPVIHAGTGDDVIRIIDLVGLEVQVVPLIDGGPGLDSLWVDVARLDVRLGKTADAPPSLDYNSSSGSGRAFIYLDQVERIRFSDTALALDVEDGPGKVFRLYQAAFDRTPDKGGLGYWIARNDAGLSLHDIGIAFIASREFAERYGHDTRDDVFINAPYQNVLDRTGDPQGLAYWGHEIESGSHSRGEVLIGFSESLENVANLIGVIGQSIEYTYSPL
;
A
#
# COMPACT_ATOMS: atom_id res chain seq x y z
N MET A 1 19.75 -0.68 -14.12
CA MET A 1 18.34 -0.38 -14.37
C MET A 1 18.22 1.12 -14.23
N PHE A 2 17.88 1.84 -15.29
CA PHE A 2 17.77 3.31 -15.22
C PHE A 2 16.36 3.64 -14.73
N TYR A 3 16.25 4.29 -13.58
CA TYR A 3 15.02 4.89 -13.15
C TYR A 3 14.73 6.12 -14.02
N PRO A 4 13.62 6.17 -14.73
CA PRO A 4 13.40 7.25 -15.73
C PRO A 4 12.96 8.58 -15.11
N ALA A 5 12.68 8.64 -13.82
CA ALA A 5 12.23 9.88 -13.18
C ALA A 5 13.29 10.41 -12.21
N THR A 6 13.94 11.49 -12.61
CA THR A 6 14.70 12.33 -11.69
C THR A 6 13.75 13.28 -10.99
N LEU A 7 13.93 13.49 -9.70
CA LEU A 7 13.22 14.54 -8.96
C LEU A 7 13.49 15.91 -9.66
N PRO A 8 12.46 16.69 -10.02
CA PRO A 8 12.69 17.98 -10.64
C PRO A 8 13.40 18.92 -9.65
N LEU A 9 14.44 19.58 -10.13
CA LEU A 9 15.12 20.60 -9.33
C LEU A 9 14.31 21.90 -9.32
N SER A 10 14.39 22.64 -8.22
CA SER A 10 13.66 23.89 -8.02
C SER A 10 14.29 25.08 -8.77
N GLY A 11 15.58 25.01 -9.05
CA GLY A 11 16.41 26.12 -9.50
C GLY A 11 16.94 27.02 -8.36
N ASP A 12 16.55 26.74 -7.11
CA ASP A 12 17.14 27.40 -5.94
C ASP A 12 18.22 26.52 -5.31
N PRO A 13 19.49 26.93 -5.30
CA PRO A 13 20.58 26.11 -4.78
C PRO A 13 20.43 25.77 -3.28
N ARG A 14 19.62 26.53 -2.52
CA ARG A 14 19.32 26.25 -1.11
C ARG A 14 18.40 25.05 -0.94
N ILE A 15 17.59 24.77 -1.95
CA ILE A 15 16.70 23.60 -2.03
C ILE A 15 17.47 22.46 -2.71
N ASP A 16 17.95 22.71 -3.92
CA ASP A 16 18.53 21.70 -4.79
C ASP A 16 19.75 21.00 -4.18
N GLY A 17 20.50 21.72 -3.35
CA GLY A 17 21.65 21.17 -2.63
C GLY A 17 21.30 20.15 -1.55
N LEU A 18 20.03 20.03 -1.17
CA LEU A 18 19.53 19.04 -0.21
C LEU A 18 18.65 17.96 -0.85
N LEU A 19 18.29 18.07 -2.15
CA LEU A 19 17.41 17.09 -2.77
C LEU A 19 18.14 15.83 -3.23
N GLU A 20 17.62 14.67 -2.86
CA GLU A 20 18.04 13.38 -3.39
C GLU A 20 17.44 13.17 -4.80
N ALA A 21 18.14 13.66 -5.82
CA ALA A 21 17.65 13.65 -7.19
C ALA A 21 18.04 12.40 -8.00
N VAL A 22 18.93 11.56 -7.48
CA VAL A 22 19.55 10.45 -8.22
C VAL A 22 19.07 9.09 -7.73
N TYR A 23 18.84 8.97 -6.45
CA TYR A 23 18.38 7.73 -5.85
C TYR A 23 16.89 7.78 -5.52
N PRO A 24 16.17 6.64 -5.63
CA PRO A 24 14.77 6.59 -5.26
C PRO A 24 14.54 7.07 -3.81
N SER A 25 13.55 7.93 -3.64
CA SER A 25 13.06 8.40 -2.34
C SER A 25 11.54 8.46 -2.36
N LEU A 26 10.89 8.62 -1.22
CA LEU A 26 9.43 8.75 -1.15
C LEU A 26 8.89 9.95 -1.95
N ALA A 27 9.73 10.92 -2.29
CA ALA A 27 9.34 12.08 -3.09
C ALA A 27 9.32 11.84 -4.61
N MET A 28 9.88 10.71 -5.08
CA MET A 28 9.99 10.46 -6.53
C MET A 28 8.62 10.20 -7.17
N ASN A 29 8.53 10.56 -8.45
CA ASN A 29 7.34 10.41 -9.29
C ASN A 29 6.09 11.11 -8.77
N ARG A 30 6.26 12.08 -7.85
CA ARG A 30 5.19 12.93 -7.35
C ARG A 30 5.31 14.34 -7.89
N ALA A 31 4.17 15.02 -8.02
CA ALA A 31 4.19 16.46 -8.24
C ALA A 31 4.74 17.16 -6.99
N VAL A 32 5.84 17.94 -7.16
CA VAL A 32 6.42 18.72 -6.06
C VAL A 32 5.40 19.68 -5.45
N GLY A 33 5.52 19.96 -4.17
CA GLY A 33 4.60 20.84 -3.44
C GLY A 33 3.24 20.21 -3.12
N THR A 34 3.07 18.91 -3.29
CA THR A 34 1.81 18.20 -2.95
C THR A 34 1.92 17.52 -1.59
N ALA A 35 0.89 17.70 -0.75
CA ALA A 35 0.84 17.08 0.57
C ALA A 35 0.80 15.54 0.47
N ALA A 36 1.42 14.86 1.45
CA ALA A 36 1.54 13.41 1.51
C ALA A 36 1.07 12.83 2.84
N LEU A 37 0.44 11.65 2.79
CA LEU A 37 0.25 10.80 3.96
C LEU A 37 1.31 9.70 3.93
N VAL A 38 2.31 9.80 4.80
CA VAL A 38 3.39 8.82 4.93
C VAL A 38 3.06 7.85 6.05
N THR A 39 2.89 6.57 5.71
CA THR A 39 2.73 5.53 6.74
C THR A 39 4.08 5.16 7.33
N TYR A 40 4.11 4.81 8.62
CA TYR A 40 5.33 4.31 9.26
C TYR A 40 5.03 3.16 10.21
N SER A 41 6.03 2.32 10.44
CA SER A 41 5.92 1.20 11.37
C SER A 41 7.22 0.95 12.11
N PHE A 42 7.13 0.28 13.25
CA PHE A 42 8.26 -0.18 14.02
C PHE A 42 8.48 -1.67 13.76
N LEU A 43 9.70 -2.04 13.42
CA LEU A 43 10.05 -3.43 13.14
C LEU A 43 10.04 -4.26 14.43
N GLU A 44 9.30 -5.36 14.42
CA GLU A 44 9.25 -6.35 15.51
C GLU A 44 10.17 -7.55 15.24
N GLN A 45 10.61 -7.72 13.99
CA GLN A 45 11.50 -8.80 13.56
C GLN A 45 12.39 -8.34 12.41
N VAL A 46 13.42 -9.11 12.13
CA VAL A 46 14.30 -8.86 10.98
C VAL A 46 13.48 -8.93 9.71
N PRO A 47 13.58 -7.94 8.80
CA PRO A 47 12.94 -8.00 7.49
C PRO A 47 13.36 -9.23 6.69
N ALA A 48 12.50 -9.68 5.77
CA ALA A 48 12.80 -10.80 4.91
C ALA A 48 14.11 -10.59 4.12
N PRO A 49 14.89 -11.65 3.83
CA PRO A 49 16.10 -11.53 3.03
C PRO A 49 15.80 -10.88 1.67
N GLY A 50 16.53 -9.82 1.33
CA GLY A 50 16.37 -9.06 0.09
C GLY A 50 15.48 -7.82 0.20
N SER A 51 14.69 -7.67 1.28
CA SER A 51 13.90 -6.46 1.53
C SER A 51 14.73 -5.32 2.14
N SER A 52 15.90 -5.62 2.68
CA SER A 52 16.90 -4.62 3.10
C SER A 52 18.21 -4.89 2.38
N PRO A 53 18.91 -3.88 1.86
CA PRO A 53 20.21 -4.04 1.22
C PRO A 53 21.33 -4.36 2.20
N TRP A 54 21.04 -4.33 3.50
CA TRP A 54 22.00 -4.57 4.56
C TRP A 54 21.83 -5.94 5.19
N THR A 55 22.96 -6.57 5.55
CA THR A 55 22.92 -7.72 6.43
C THR A 55 22.65 -7.22 7.85
N ILE A 56 21.48 -7.53 8.37
CA ILE A 56 21.08 -7.24 9.74
C ILE A 56 21.57 -8.37 10.63
N SER A 57 22.40 -8.10 11.62
CA SER A 57 23.02 -9.12 12.45
C SER A 57 22.75 -8.97 13.94
N GLU A 58 22.45 -7.77 14.42
CA GLU A 58 22.18 -7.48 15.83
C GLU A 58 20.86 -6.72 16.01
N PHE A 59 19.82 -7.20 15.34
CA PHE A 59 18.49 -6.59 15.39
C PHE A 59 17.93 -6.50 16.80
N ARG A 60 17.28 -5.37 17.09
CA ARG A 60 16.39 -5.18 18.24
C ARG A 60 15.20 -4.31 17.84
N PRO A 61 13.99 -4.57 18.35
CA PRO A 61 12.88 -3.65 18.20
C PRO A 61 13.11 -2.38 19.06
N LEU A 62 12.51 -1.27 18.66
CA LEU A 62 12.47 -0.07 19.47
C LEU A 62 11.60 -0.31 20.72
N ASN A 63 12.09 0.13 21.88
CA ASN A 63 11.29 0.17 23.09
C ASN A 63 10.29 1.36 23.07
N GLN A 64 9.34 1.40 24.01
CA GLN A 64 8.29 2.42 24.04
C GLN A 64 8.83 3.85 24.10
N VAL A 65 9.86 4.11 24.89
CA VAL A 65 10.47 5.45 24.99
C VAL A 65 11.06 5.91 23.67
N GLN A 66 11.67 5.00 22.92
CA GLN A 66 12.21 5.28 21.60
C GLN A 66 11.09 5.52 20.56
N ARG A 67 10.02 4.72 20.59
CA ARG A 67 8.84 4.91 19.73
C ARG A 67 8.17 6.26 20.02
N ASP A 68 7.98 6.61 21.28
CA ASP A 68 7.40 7.91 21.68
C ASP A 68 8.27 9.07 21.15
N GLY A 69 9.62 8.91 21.18
CA GLY A 69 10.52 9.90 20.62
C GLY A 69 10.40 10.05 19.10
N VAL A 70 10.27 8.95 18.37
CA VAL A 70 10.01 8.98 16.91
C VAL A 70 8.65 9.63 16.64
N ASN A 71 7.61 9.25 17.36
CA ASN A 71 6.25 9.79 17.17
C ASN A 71 6.23 11.31 17.39
N ALA A 72 6.88 11.81 18.44
CA ALA A 72 7.00 13.25 18.70
C ALA A 72 7.76 13.97 17.58
N MET A 73 8.85 13.38 17.07
CA MET A 73 9.64 13.91 15.97
C MET A 73 8.82 14.01 14.68
N LEU A 74 8.08 12.96 14.31
CA LEU A 74 7.23 12.95 13.12
C LEU A 74 6.09 13.95 13.22
N ALA A 75 5.49 14.09 14.41
CA ALA A 75 4.47 15.10 14.66
C ALA A 75 5.01 16.54 14.44
N GLU A 76 6.23 16.83 14.85
CA GLU A 76 6.85 18.13 14.61
C GLU A 76 7.12 18.39 13.13
N ILE A 77 7.60 17.39 12.36
CA ILE A 77 7.76 17.50 10.90
C ILE A 77 6.41 17.87 10.25
N SER A 78 5.31 17.28 10.69
CA SER A 78 3.96 17.58 10.18
C SER A 78 3.55 19.04 10.46
N THR A 79 4.03 19.66 11.53
CA THR A 79 3.66 21.05 11.84
C THR A 79 4.30 22.07 10.90
N VAL A 80 5.38 21.72 10.22
CA VAL A 80 6.18 22.62 9.39
C VAL A 80 6.22 22.25 7.92
N THR A 81 5.60 21.13 7.52
CA THR A 81 5.56 20.63 6.14
C THR A 81 4.17 20.13 5.77
N GLY A 82 3.92 19.84 4.50
CA GLY A 82 2.69 19.19 4.03
C GLY A 82 2.66 17.66 4.24
N ILE A 83 3.50 17.11 5.12
CA ILE A 83 3.53 15.68 5.41
C ILE A 83 2.64 15.38 6.61
N ALA A 84 1.67 14.48 6.43
CA ALA A 84 0.98 13.82 7.53
C ALA A 84 1.58 12.42 7.75
N PHE A 85 1.74 12.00 9.01
CA PHE A 85 2.23 10.65 9.32
C PHE A 85 1.14 9.81 9.98
N ARG A 86 1.10 8.53 9.64
CA ARG A 86 0.19 7.54 10.24
C ARG A 86 0.95 6.26 10.59
N GLU A 87 0.91 5.89 11.88
CA GLU A 87 1.42 4.61 12.34
C GLU A 87 0.54 3.47 11.81
N VAL A 88 1.17 2.41 11.37
CA VAL A 88 0.54 1.14 10.98
C VAL A 88 1.26 -0.01 11.69
N ASP A 89 0.58 -1.12 11.90
CA ASP A 89 1.14 -2.26 12.64
C ASP A 89 2.37 -2.85 11.94
N SER A 90 2.37 -2.88 10.61
CA SER A 90 3.49 -3.34 9.79
C SER A 90 3.37 -2.77 8.36
N GLY A 91 4.42 -2.87 7.56
CA GLY A 91 4.36 -2.47 6.16
C GLY A 91 4.39 -0.96 5.91
N GLY A 92 4.74 -0.14 6.91
CA GLY A 92 4.87 1.31 6.71
C GLY A 92 5.91 1.68 5.66
N LEU A 93 5.72 2.81 4.97
CA LEU A 93 6.67 3.39 4.02
C LEU A 93 7.98 3.80 4.69
N LEU A 94 7.93 4.25 5.96
CA LEU A 94 9.10 4.42 6.81
C LEU A 94 9.11 3.32 7.86
N ARG A 95 10.24 2.62 8.02
CA ARG A 95 10.38 1.53 8.99
C ARG A 95 11.56 1.74 9.89
N TYR A 96 11.31 1.70 11.19
CA TYR A 96 12.29 1.97 12.22
C TYR A 96 12.74 0.68 12.91
N GLY A 97 14.06 0.48 13.01
CA GLY A 97 14.66 -0.66 13.70
C GLY A 97 16.01 -0.31 14.33
N LEU A 98 16.46 -1.13 15.26
CA LEU A 98 17.81 -1.04 15.81
C LEU A 98 18.67 -2.17 15.24
N ASP A 99 19.88 -1.83 14.82
CA ASP A 99 20.91 -2.80 14.44
C ASP A 99 22.29 -2.25 14.77
N ALA A 100 23.18 -3.10 15.25
CA ALA A 100 24.58 -2.75 15.53
C ALA A 100 25.57 -3.64 14.78
N GLY A 101 25.12 -4.43 13.82
CA GLY A 101 25.92 -5.36 13.04
C GLY A 101 26.91 -4.71 12.07
N TYR A 102 26.78 -3.40 11.82
CA TYR A 102 27.80 -2.62 11.14
C TYR A 102 28.77 -2.06 12.17
N THR A 103 30.04 -2.39 12.03
CA THR A 103 31.04 -2.08 13.02
C THR A 103 31.33 -0.59 13.11
N THR A 104 31.55 -0.11 14.33
CA THR A 104 32.09 1.24 14.62
C THR A 104 33.46 1.53 13.94
N ALA A 105 34.10 0.54 13.34
CA ALA A 105 35.30 0.73 12.54
C ALA A 105 35.09 1.67 11.35
N ASP A 106 33.86 1.73 10.80
CA ASP A 106 33.50 2.65 9.73
C ASP A 106 32.98 4.00 10.25
N GLY A 107 32.91 4.19 11.58
CA GLY A 107 32.43 5.42 12.21
C GLY A 107 30.92 5.66 12.09
N MET A 108 30.14 4.70 11.58
CA MET A 108 28.71 4.87 11.38
C MET A 108 27.92 4.66 12.67
N LEU A 109 27.18 5.68 13.08
CA LEU A 109 26.38 5.72 14.30
C LEU A 109 24.90 5.46 14.05
N ALA A 110 24.44 5.69 12.83
CA ALA A 110 23.10 5.43 12.34
C ALA A 110 23.14 5.26 10.82
N LYS A 111 22.09 4.72 10.25
CA LYS A 111 21.87 4.61 8.80
C LYS A 111 20.42 4.85 8.48
N GLY A 112 20.13 5.90 7.75
CA GLY A 112 18.91 6.01 6.97
C GLY A 112 19.16 5.43 5.60
N TYR A 113 18.20 4.71 5.11
CA TYR A 113 18.28 4.14 3.80
C TYR A 113 17.03 4.44 3.03
N SER A 114 17.12 5.41 2.15
CA SER A 114 16.05 5.81 1.24
C SER A 114 16.02 5.01 -0.06
N ARG A 115 16.86 3.99 -0.21
CA ARG A 115 16.83 3.14 -1.39
C ARG A 115 15.72 2.12 -1.27
N THR A 116 14.54 2.54 -1.54
CA THR A 116 13.52 1.62 -1.97
C THR A 116 13.57 1.57 -3.49
N ASP A 117 13.88 0.39 -4.02
CA ASP A 117 13.44 0.07 -5.35
C ASP A 117 11.90 0.07 -5.27
N PRO A 118 11.18 1.00 -5.92
CA PRO A 118 9.71 1.00 -5.89
C PRO A 118 9.11 -0.27 -6.48
N PHE A 119 9.94 -1.11 -7.09
CA PHE A 119 9.62 -2.41 -7.67
C PHE A 119 10.21 -3.59 -6.90
N ALA A 120 10.79 -3.33 -5.73
CA ALA A 120 11.11 -4.38 -4.80
C ALA A 120 9.81 -5.01 -4.27
N ALA A 121 9.84 -6.30 -3.98
CA ALA A 121 8.70 -6.98 -3.37
C ALA A 121 8.25 -6.39 -2.02
N ASP A 122 9.06 -5.53 -1.42
CA ASP A 122 8.79 -4.85 -0.16
C ASP A 122 9.49 -3.48 -0.15
N PRO A 123 8.97 -2.49 -0.89
CA PRO A 123 9.55 -1.15 -0.96
C PRO A 123 9.25 -0.38 0.32
N ALA A 124 10.28 0.03 1.01
CA ALA A 124 10.20 0.88 2.20
C ALA A 124 11.50 1.63 2.43
N SER A 125 11.44 2.80 3.05
CA SER A 125 12.61 3.48 3.60
C SER A 125 12.88 2.95 5.01
N TYR A 126 14.09 2.43 5.24
CA TYR A 126 14.49 1.90 6.53
C TYR A 126 15.33 2.90 7.29
N VAL A 127 15.01 3.13 8.54
CA VAL A 127 15.79 3.92 9.51
C VAL A 127 16.38 2.97 10.54
N TRP A 128 17.68 2.71 10.42
CA TRP A 128 18.44 1.85 11.32
C TRP A 128 19.28 2.68 12.28
N LEU A 129 19.11 2.49 13.59
CA LEU A 129 19.86 3.18 14.62
C LEU A 129 20.73 2.17 15.37
N ASN A 130 22.00 2.55 15.58
CA ASN A 130 22.96 1.69 16.27
C ASN A 130 22.70 1.71 17.79
N HIS A 131 22.19 0.61 18.34
CA HIS A 131 21.88 0.51 19.76
C HIS A 131 23.11 0.43 20.69
N HIS A 132 24.35 0.36 20.17
CA HIS A 132 25.57 0.52 20.94
C HIS A 132 25.92 2.01 21.17
N VAL A 133 25.29 2.94 20.46
CA VAL A 133 25.37 4.38 20.73
C VAL A 133 24.45 4.71 21.91
N ALA A 134 25.03 5.15 23.02
CA ALA A 134 24.27 5.34 24.27
C ALA A 134 23.11 6.32 24.13
N GLU A 135 23.27 7.35 23.30
CA GLU A 135 22.26 8.38 23.04
C GLU A 135 21.03 7.86 22.29
N VAL A 136 21.14 6.74 21.56
CA VAL A 136 20.03 6.08 20.89
C VAL A 136 19.00 5.51 21.88
N ALA A 137 19.37 5.37 23.17
CA ALA A 137 18.39 5.05 24.21
C ALA A 137 17.27 6.10 24.33
N ARG A 138 17.47 7.33 23.85
CA ARG A 138 16.52 8.46 23.90
C ARG A 138 16.47 9.13 22.54
N LEU A 139 15.35 8.96 21.82
CA LEU A 139 15.11 9.55 20.49
C LEU A 139 14.27 10.84 20.54
N ASP A 140 13.91 11.27 21.73
CA ASP A 140 13.16 12.51 21.98
C ASP A 140 14.05 13.72 22.21
N VAL A 141 15.34 13.54 22.53
CA VAL A 141 16.27 14.62 22.89
C VAL A 141 17.68 14.36 22.38
N GLY A 142 18.45 15.46 22.26
CA GLY A 142 19.91 15.43 22.07
C GLY A 142 20.36 14.70 20.80
N TYR A 143 21.51 14.02 20.92
CA TYR A 143 22.16 13.38 19.77
C TYR A 143 21.38 12.18 19.20
N GLY A 144 20.69 11.40 20.05
CA GLY A 144 19.84 10.29 19.58
C GLY A 144 18.68 10.79 18.72
N ARG A 145 18.03 11.90 19.11
CA ARG A 145 17.01 12.55 18.30
C ARG A 145 17.58 13.07 16.98
N MET A 146 18.77 13.68 17.02
CA MET A 146 19.44 14.16 15.80
C MET A 146 19.68 13.02 14.81
N LEU A 147 20.19 11.87 15.27
CA LEU A 147 20.39 10.70 14.43
C LEU A 147 19.07 10.22 13.80
N ALA A 148 18.01 10.04 14.61
CA ALA A 148 16.73 9.60 14.10
C ALA A 148 16.14 10.57 13.07
N LEU A 149 16.25 11.88 13.31
CA LEU A 149 15.77 12.92 12.41
C LEU A 149 16.56 12.97 11.09
N HIS A 150 17.88 12.88 11.17
CA HIS A 150 18.80 12.84 10.01
C HIS A 150 18.44 11.68 9.08
N GLU A 151 18.33 10.47 9.63
CA GLU A 151 18.04 9.28 8.85
C GLU A 151 16.57 9.28 8.31
N THR A 152 15.64 9.84 9.09
CA THR A 152 14.27 10.04 8.60
C THR A 152 14.23 11.02 7.43
N ALA A 153 15.02 12.10 7.49
CA ALA A 153 15.10 13.08 6.42
C ALA A 153 15.64 12.49 5.11
N HIS A 154 16.57 11.54 5.17
CA HIS A 154 16.97 10.75 4.01
C HIS A 154 15.81 9.98 3.42
N GLY A 155 15.02 9.29 4.25
CA GLY A 155 13.80 8.59 3.83
C GLY A 155 12.79 9.51 3.14
N LEU A 156 12.71 10.75 3.57
CA LEU A 156 11.83 11.77 2.98
C LEU A 156 12.40 12.46 1.74
N GLY A 157 13.62 12.11 1.29
CA GLY A 157 14.20 12.59 0.04
C GLY A 157 15.25 13.70 0.18
N LEU A 158 15.80 13.91 1.38
CA LEU A 158 16.93 14.79 1.56
C LEU A 158 18.25 14.03 1.49
N LYS A 159 19.29 14.66 0.96
CA LYS A 159 20.67 14.16 0.93
C LYS A 159 21.60 15.05 1.73
N HIS A 160 22.83 14.61 1.91
CA HIS A 160 23.88 15.46 2.49
C HIS A 160 24.12 16.71 1.65
N PRO A 161 24.42 17.87 2.28
CA PRO A 161 24.60 19.13 1.57
C PRO A 161 25.86 19.19 0.71
N GLN A 162 26.81 18.28 0.94
CA GLN A 162 28.05 18.12 0.18
C GLN A 162 28.32 16.66 -0.11
N HIS A 163 29.24 16.37 -1.03
CA HIS A 163 29.65 15.01 -1.36
C HIS A 163 30.61 14.46 -0.31
N TYR A 164 30.07 13.86 0.74
CA TYR A 164 30.88 13.21 1.81
C TYR A 164 31.29 11.79 1.44
N GLY A 165 30.71 11.19 0.40
CA GLY A 165 31.01 9.85 -0.05
C GLY A 165 30.65 9.62 -1.52
N SER A 166 30.91 8.41 -2.01
CA SER A 166 30.62 8.03 -3.41
C SER A 166 29.13 7.95 -3.75
N TYR A 167 28.27 8.03 -2.76
CA TYR A 167 26.82 7.96 -2.90
C TYR A 167 26.14 9.33 -2.97
N ASP A 168 26.82 10.39 -2.52
CA ASP A 168 26.31 11.74 -2.62
C ASP A 168 26.55 12.28 -4.02
N SER A 169 25.49 12.72 -4.68
CA SER A 169 25.53 13.19 -6.06
C SER A 169 24.55 14.35 -6.29
N GLY A 170 24.68 15.03 -7.45
CA GLY A 170 23.82 16.17 -7.77
C GLY A 170 24.33 17.51 -7.24
N PRO A 171 23.50 18.55 -7.20
CA PRO A 171 23.89 19.88 -6.70
C PRO A 171 24.34 19.86 -5.23
N GLU A 172 25.27 20.73 -4.87
CA GLU A 172 25.72 20.94 -3.49
C GLU A 172 25.16 22.26 -2.94
N LEU A 173 24.96 22.34 -1.62
CA LEU A 173 24.72 23.61 -0.97
C LEU A 173 25.92 24.54 -1.10
N PRO A 174 25.72 25.86 -1.17
CA PRO A 174 26.79 26.83 -0.95
C PRO A 174 27.55 26.53 0.34
N ALA A 175 28.87 26.62 0.30
CA ALA A 175 29.74 26.15 1.39
C ALA A 175 29.48 26.84 2.74
N ASP A 176 29.03 28.08 2.73
CA ASP A 176 28.65 28.85 3.92
C ASP A 176 27.31 28.39 4.53
N LEU A 177 26.47 27.69 3.77
CA LEU A 177 25.18 27.13 4.19
C LEU A 177 25.26 25.63 4.57
N ALA A 178 26.31 24.93 4.15
CA ALA A 178 26.49 23.49 4.34
C ALA A 178 26.98 23.12 5.77
N ASN A 179 26.22 23.52 6.76
CA ASN A 179 26.57 23.26 8.18
C ASN A 179 25.31 23.09 9.06
N ALA A 180 25.52 22.57 10.29
CA ALA A 180 24.45 22.24 11.23
C ALA A 180 23.62 23.46 11.73
N ARG A 181 24.01 24.70 11.43
CA ARG A 181 23.17 25.85 11.69
C ARG A 181 21.92 25.85 10.79
N TYR A 182 22.05 25.37 9.55
CA TYR A 182 21.04 25.50 8.50
C TYR A 182 20.35 24.20 8.15
N THR A 183 20.98 23.06 8.36
CA THR A 183 20.43 21.73 7.99
C THR A 183 20.88 20.64 8.95
N VAL A 184 19.96 19.71 9.29
CA VAL A 184 20.27 18.51 10.05
C VAL A 184 21.13 17.52 9.25
N MET A 185 21.16 17.68 7.91
CA MET A 185 21.90 16.81 7.00
C MET A 185 23.42 17.08 6.96
N ALA A 186 23.90 18.16 7.62
CA ALA A 186 25.32 18.50 7.61
C ALA A 186 26.11 17.84 8.74
N TYR A 187 27.33 17.37 8.42
CA TYR A 187 28.28 16.89 9.43
C TYR A 187 29.17 18.00 10.02
N ALA A 188 29.23 19.15 9.34
CA ALA A 188 30.03 20.29 9.78
C ALA A 188 29.25 21.23 10.71
N GLY A 189 29.96 21.93 11.62
CA GLY A 189 29.37 22.99 12.43
C GLY A 189 28.60 22.55 13.69
N GLY A 190 28.83 21.30 14.14
CA GLY A 190 28.18 20.72 15.33
C GLY A 190 27.02 19.82 14.98
N SER A 191 26.07 19.66 15.90
CA SER A 191 24.87 18.86 15.70
C SER A 191 23.63 19.66 16.09
N ARG A 192 22.52 19.42 15.39
CA ARG A 192 21.20 19.97 15.73
C ARG A 192 20.18 18.84 15.83
N ASN A 193 19.21 18.97 16.70
CA ASN A 193 18.19 17.96 16.97
C ASN A 193 16.78 18.39 16.56
N ASP A 194 16.69 19.36 15.67
CA ASP A 194 15.48 19.87 15.01
C ASP A 194 15.78 20.11 13.52
N LEU A 195 14.74 20.23 12.70
CA LEU A 195 14.91 20.61 11.28
C LEU A 195 15.51 22.01 11.16
N GLY A 196 16.48 22.18 10.29
CA GLY A 196 16.99 23.47 9.89
C GLY A 196 16.04 24.20 8.93
N GLU A 197 16.27 25.50 8.78
CA GLU A 197 15.47 26.29 7.83
C GLU A 197 15.57 25.77 6.39
N LEU A 198 16.71 25.22 6.00
CA LEU A 198 16.90 24.66 4.66
C LEU A 198 16.27 23.28 4.53
N ASP A 199 16.24 22.45 5.58
CA ASP A 199 15.50 21.19 5.58
C ASP A 199 14.00 21.46 5.39
N ILE A 200 13.46 22.42 6.15
CA ILE A 200 12.05 22.81 6.04
C ILE A 200 11.73 23.34 4.64
N LEU A 201 12.63 24.16 4.07
CA LEU A 201 12.46 24.71 2.74
C LEU A 201 12.43 23.61 1.68
N ALA A 202 13.36 22.64 1.75
CA ALA A 202 13.43 21.51 0.83
C ALA A 202 12.25 20.57 0.99
N LEU A 203 11.85 20.24 2.23
CA LEU A 203 10.66 19.40 2.46
C LEU A 203 9.36 20.08 2.03
N LYS A 204 9.22 21.40 2.17
CA LYS A 204 8.08 22.15 1.62
C LYS A 204 8.07 22.15 0.10
N TYR A 205 9.23 22.25 -0.53
CA TYR A 205 9.32 22.08 -1.98
C TYR A 205 8.80 20.71 -2.42
N LEU A 206 9.15 19.65 -1.69
CA LEU A 206 8.72 18.28 -2.01
C LEU A 206 7.24 18.04 -1.68
N TYR A 207 6.79 18.46 -0.49
CA TYR A 207 5.52 18.03 0.11
C TYR A 207 4.53 19.15 0.40
N GLY A 208 4.83 20.38 0.01
CA GLY A 208 3.94 21.53 0.20
C GLY A 208 3.94 22.10 1.63
N GLU A 209 3.04 23.06 1.84
CA GLU A 209 2.92 23.80 3.09
C GLU A 209 2.14 23.01 4.15
N PRO A 210 2.37 23.28 5.45
CA PRO A 210 1.63 22.65 6.52
C PRO A 210 0.13 22.97 6.45
N GLY A 211 -0.70 22.00 6.86
CA GLY A 211 -2.15 22.11 6.83
C GLY A 211 -2.81 21.85 5.47
N MET A 212 -2.03 21.54 4.43
CA MET A 212 -2.59 21.03 3.19
C MET A 212 -3.11 19.59 3.42
N SER A 213 -4.27 19.27 2.84
CA SER A 213 -4.74 17.89 2.82
C SER A 213 -3.94 17.08 1.80
N ALA A 214 -3.50 15.89 2.19
CA ALA A 214 -2.94 14.94 1.25
C ALA A 214 -3.99 14.67 0.15
N ALA A 215 -3.58 14.71 -1.12
CA ALA A 215 -4.42 14.25 -2.21
C ALA A 215 -4.69 12.74 -2.03
N GLU A 216 -5.90 12.31 -2.31
CA GLU A 216 -6.23 10.88 -2.28
C GLU A 216 -5.35 10.10 -3.24
N PHE A 217 -5.08 10.67 -4.41
CA PHE A 217 -4.21 10.11 -5.43
C PHE A 217 -3.24 11.13 -5.99
N ASN A 218 -2.01 10.70 -6.23
CA ASN A 218 -1.08 11.42 -7.10
C ASN A 218 -1.51 11.19 -8.55
N ARG A 219 -1.66 12.25 -9.35
CA ARG A 219 -2.16 12.16 -10.73
C ARG A 219 -1.03 12.15 -11.74
N ILE A 220 -1.03 11.12 -12.59
CA ILE A 220 -0.05 10.91 -13.65
C ILE A 220 -0.80 10.77 -14.98
N ASP A 221 -0.79 11.81 -15.78
CA ASP A 221 -1.38 11.78 -17.13
C ASP A 221 -0.28 11.43 -18.15
N VAL A 222 -0.35 10.24 -18.69
CA VAL A 222 0.60 9.77 -19.70
C VAL A 222 0.17 10.28 -21.06
N ALA A 223 0.83 11.35 -21.53
CA ALA A 223 0.58 11.96 -22.82
C ALA A 223 1.63 11.51 -23.85
N GLY A 224 1.16 11.13 -25.06
CA GLY A 224 2.03 10.74 -26.17
C GLY A 224 2.24 9.24 -26.29
N TYR A 225 3.10 8.83 -27.24
CA TYR A 225 3.42 7.42 -27.44
C TYR A 225 4.40 6.93 -26.36
N LEU A 226 4.04 5.85 -25.68
CA LEU A 226 4.98 5.08 -24.91
C LEU A 226 5.83 4.25 -25.88
N SER A 227 7.01 4.74 -26.25
CA SER A 227 8.04 3.86 -26.80
C SER A 227 8.51 2.94 -25.69
N ASP A 228 9.21 1.85 -25.92
CA ASP A 228 9.73 0.82 -25.00
C ASP A 228 10.00 1.20 -23.51
N VAL A 229 9.52 2.35 -23.06
CA VAL A 229 9.69 2.95 -21.75
C VAL A 229 8.40 2.74 -20.95
N ALA A 230 8.55 2.10 -19.80
CA ALA A 230 7.52 1.94 -18.81
C ALA A 230 7.02 3.30 -18.27
N ALA A 231 5.73 3.41 -18.03
CA ALA A 231 5.20 4.44 -17.15
C ALA A 231 5.40 3.99 -15.69
N TRP A 232 5.78 4.93 -14.83
CA TRP A 232 6.14 4.64 -13.45
C TRP A 232 5.29 5.46 -12.50
N GLY A 233 4.62 4.78 -11.57
CA GLY A 233 3.94 5.39 -10.44
C GLY A 233 4.90 5.80 -9.32
N SER A 234 4.35 6.18 -8.21
CA SER A 234 5.05 6.64 -7.01
C SER A 234 5.03 5.61 -5.88
N PHE A 235 5.36 6.04 -4.67
CA PHE A 235 5.18 5.26 -3.43
C PHE A 235 3.82 5.49 -2.76
N PHE A 236 2.92 6.19 -3.40
CA PHE A 236 1.63 6.59 -2.87
C PHE A 236 0.55 6.20 -3.86
N ASN A 237 -0.70 6.21 -3.41
CA ASN A 237 -1.83 5.96 -4.28
C ASN A 237 -1.76 6.83 -5.54
N ASP A 238 -1.66 6.20 -6.69
CA ASP A 238 -1.53 6.86 -7.98
C ASP A 238 -2.81 6.73 -8.81
N PHE A 239 -3.16 7.79 -9.53
CA PHE A 239 -4.16 7.74 -10.58
C PHE A 239 -3.43 7.94 -11.91
N ILE A 240 -3.11 6.83 -12.59
CA ILE A 240 -2.39 6.81 -13.87
C ILE A 240 -3.41 6.75 -14.99
N SER A 241 -3.52 7.81 -15.79
CA SER A 241 -4.44 7.88 -16.92
C SER A 241 -3.70 7.83 -18.24
N LEU A 242 -4.10 6.95 -19.15
CA LEU A 242 -3.52 6.80 -20.48
C LEU A 242 -4.57 6.46 -21.53
N SER A 243 -4.33 6.90 -22.78
CA SER A 243 -5.14 6.49 -23.92
C SER A 243 -4.63 5.17 -24.49
N ALA A 244 -5.52 4.28 -24.91
CA ALA A 244 -5.16 3.04 -25.60
C ALA A 244 -4.29 3.32 -26.86
N SER A 245 -4.49 4.47 -27.50
CA SER A 245 -3.67 4.90 -28.63
C SER A 245 -2.21 5.21 -28.27
N SER A 246 -1.91 5.53 -27.02
CA SER A 246 -0.54 5.74 -26.53
C SER A 246 0.25 4.43 -26.39
N LEU A 247 -0.43 3.29 -26.41
CA LEU A 247 0.16 1.95 -26.23
C LEU A 247 0.48 1.25 -27.57
N ARG A 248 0.43 2.00 -28.69
CA ARG A 248 0.61 1.45 -30.06
C ARG A 248 1.99 0.86 -30.26
N ASP A 249 2.04 -0.24 -31.01
CA ASP A 249 3.24 -0.85 -31.60
C ASP A 249 4.33 -1.24 -30.60
N THR A 250 4.03 -1.18 -29.31
CA THR A 250 4.93 -1.57 -28.22
C THR A 250 4.19 -2.48 -27.22
N SER A 251 4.95 -3.17 -26.38
CA SER A 251 4.42 -3.89 -25.23
C SER A 251 4.92 -3.19 -23.96
N PRO A 252 4.40 -1.98 -23.66
CA PRO A 252 4.90 -1.20 -22.54
C PRO A 252 4.51 -1.88 -21.22
N VAL A 253 5.36 -1.71 -20.21
CA VAL A 253 5.04 -2.05 -18.85
C VAL A 253 4.64 -0.78 -18.11
N ILE A 254 3.50 -0.79 -17.46
CA ILE A 254 3.03 0.27 -16.57
C ILE A 254 3.20 -0.25 -15.15
N HIS A 255 4.14 0.31 -14.42
CA HIS A 255 4.35 0.00 -13.00
C HIS A 255 3.66 1.07 -12.15
N ALA A 256 2.64 0.71 -11.41
CA ALA A 256 1.93 1.69 -10.59
C ALA A 256 2.68 2.03 -9.30
N GLY A 257 3.45 1.10 -8.77
CA GLY A 257 4.32 1.39 -7.63
C GLY A 257 3.85 0.74 -6.35
N THR A 258 3.75 1.50 -5.28
CA THR A 258 3.12 1.06 -4.03
C THR A 258 2.00 2.00 -3.65
N GLY A 259 1.02 1.48 -2.97
CA GLY A 259 -0.20 2.21 -2.64
C GLY A 259 -1.39 1.55 -3.30
N ASP A 260 -2.57 2.06 -3.01
CA ASP A 260 -3.79 1.58 -3.68
C ASP A 260 -3.96 2.39 -4.97
N ASP A 261 -3.55 1.81 -6.10
CA ASP A 261 -3.39 2.51 -7.35
C ASP A 261 -4.60 2.33 -8.29
N VAL A 262 -4.85 3.34 -9.11
CA VAL A 262 -5.84 3.29 -10.17
C VAL A 262 -5.17 3.53 -11.52
N ILE A 263 -5.11 2.53 -12.36
CA ILE A 263 -4.66 2.63 -13.73
C ILE A 263 -5.89 2.73 -14.63
N ARG A 264 -6.05 3.84 -15.35
CA ARG A 264 -7.17 4.05 -16.25
C ARG A 264 -6.73 4.05 -17.70
N ILE A 265 -7.27 3.11 -18.48
CA ILE A 265 -7.08 3.07 -19.94
C ILE A 265 -8.39 3.51 -20.59
N ILE A 266 -8.32 4.58 -21.38
CA ILE A 266 -9.44 5.13 -22.14
C ILE A 266 -9.26 4.88 -23.64
N ASP A 267 -10.32 5.13 -24.42
CA ASP A 267 -10.35 4.99 -25.88
C ASP A 267 -10.14 3.55 -26.39
N LEU A 268 -10.49 2.54 -25.59
CA LEU A 268 -10.54 1.16 -26.06
C LEU A 268 -11.69 0.96 -27.06
N VAL A 269 -12.82 1.63 -26.84
CA VAL A 269 -13.93 1.63 -27.77
C VAL A 269 -13.49 2.33 -29.07
N GLY A 270 -13.55 1.61 -30.20
CA GLY A 270 -13.08 2.16 -31.48
C GLY A 270 -11.57 2.06 -31.74
N LEU A 271 -10.83 1.33 -30.87
CA LEU A 271 -9.42 1.06 -31.10
C LEU A 271 -9.18 0.43 -32.48
N GLU A 272 -8.23 0.99 -33.25
CA GLU A 272 -7.92 0.55 -34.63
C GLU A 272 -6.60 -0.22 -34.74
N VAL A 273 -5.89 -0.41 -33.63
CA VAL A 273 -4.56 -1.02 -33.58
C VAL A 273 -4.52 -2.14 -32.53
N GLN A 274 -3.48 -2.96 -32.59
CA GLN A 274 -3.21 -3.92 -31.50
C GLN A 274 -2.38 -3.24 -30.42
N VAL A 275 -2.76 -3.50 -29.15
CA VAL A 275 -2.00 -3.07 -27.96
C VAL A 275 -1.84 -4.25 -27.01
N VAL A 276 -0.65 -4.37 -26.40
CA VAL A 276 -0.29 -5.51 -25.52
C VAL A 276 0.50 -5.00 -24.30
N PRO A 277 -0.08 -4.15 -23.43
CA PRO A 277 0.60 -3.70 -22.24
C PRO A 277 0.61 -4.76 -21.14
N LEU A 278 1.62 -4.70 -20.27
CA LEU A 278 1.59 -5.28 -18.94
C LEU A 278 1.28 -4.18 -17.93
N ILE A 279 0.27 -4.37 -17.11
CA ILE A 279 -0.05 -3.53 -15.95
C ILE A 279 0.45 -4.28 -14.71
N ASP A 280 1.38 -3.68 -14.03
CA ASP A 280 1.92 -4.12 -12.75
C ASP A 280 1.45 -3.12 -11.69
N GLY A 281 0.50 -3.53 -10.86
CA GLY A 281 -0.04 -2.71 -9.78
C GLY A 281 0.99 -2.50 -8.68
N GLY A 282 1.69 -3.56 -8.32
CA GLY A 282 2.63 -3.56 -7.22
C GLY A 282 1.96 -3.88 -5.88
N PRO A 283 2.62 -3.58 -4.75
CA PRO A 283 2.05 -3.80 -3.43
C PRO A 283 0.93 -2.80 -3.10
N GLY A 284 -0.29 -3.30 -2.91
CA GLY A 284 -1.45 -2.48 -2.57
C GLY A 284 -2.77 -3.14 -2.95
N LEU A 285 -3.81 -2.35 -3.01
CA LEU A 285 -5.10 -2.74 -3.59
C LEU A 285 -5.29 -2.00 -4.91
N ASP A 286 -4.90 -2.64 -6.01
CA ASP A 286 -4.75 -1.98 -7.29
C ASP A 286 -5.93 -2.24 -8.23
N SER A 287 -6.27 -1.21 -9.00
CA SER A 287 -7.45 -1.23 -9.87
C SER A 287 -7.11 -0.84 -11.31
N LEU A 288 -7.51 -1.68 -12.26
CA LEU A 288 -7.54 -1.31 -13.66
C LEU A 288 -8.96 -0.82 -14.04
N TRP A 289 -9.07 0.40 -14.59
CA TRP A 289 -10.31 0.93 -15.12
C TRP A 289 -10.28 0.98 -16.64
N VAL A 290 -11.29 0.40 -17.27
CA VAL A 290 -11.46 0.37 -18.74
C VAL A 290 -12.84 0.86 -19.14
N ASP A 291 -12.92 1.54 -20.29
CA ASP A 291 -14.16 2.18 -20.79
C ASP A 291 -15.05 1.26 -21.65
N VAL A 292 -14.85 -0.05 -21.54
CA VAL A 292 -15.61 -1.09 -22.25
C VAL A 292 -16.55 -1.84 -21.30
N ALA A 293 -17.58 -2.49 -21.85
CA ALA A 293 -18.47 -3.32 -21.06
C ALA A 293 -17.82 -4.69 -20.74
N ARG A 294 -18.21 -5.27 -19.61
CA ARG A 294 -17.68 -6.56 -19.15
C ARG A 294 -17.85 -7.69 -20.18
N LEU A 295 -18.97 -7.72 -20.86
CA LEU A 295 -19.29 -8.77 -21.84
C LEU A 295 -18.46 -8.70 -23.12
N ASP A 296 -17.84 -7.55 -23.40
CA ASP A 296 -16.99 -7.34 -24.57
C ASP A 296 -15.56 -7.86 -24.35
N VAL A 297 -15.24 -8.26 -23.11
CA VAL A 297 -13.89 -8.65 -22.68
C VAL A 297 -13.88 -10.11 -22.25
N ARG A 298 -12.87 -10.87 -22.71
CA ARG A 298 -12.54 -12.18 -22.19
C ARG A 298 -11.45 -12.08 -21.13
N LEU A 299 -11.69 -12.69 -19.96
CA LEU A 299 -10.69 -12.84 -18.93
C LEU A 299 -9.93 -14.15 -19.16
N GLY A 300 -8.62 -14.05 -19.41
CA GLY A 300 -7.69 -15.18 -19.42
C GLY A 300 -6.99 -15.29 -18.07
N LYS A 301 -7.00 -16.47 -17.46
CA LYS A 301 -6.18 -16.80 -16.29
C LYS A 301 -5.76 -18.25 -16.39
N THR A 302 -4.46 -18.49 -16.37
CA THR A 302 -3.89 -19.85 -16.36
C THR A 302 -2.96 -19.98 -15.16
N ALA A 303 -2.59 -21.21 -14.79
CA ALA A 303 -1.68 -21.42 -13.65
C ALA A 303 -0.26 -20.87 -13.90
N ASP A 304 0.13 -20.73 -15.17
CA ASP A 304 1.51 -20.41 -15.58
C ASP A 304 1.65 -19.00 -16.19
N ALA A 305 0.57 -18.21 -16.25
CA ALA A 305 0.61 -16.85 -16.81
C ALA A 305 -0.26 -15.90 -15.98
N PRO A 306 0.15 -14.61 -15.89
CA PRO A 306 -0.64 -13.61 -15.22
C PRO A 306 -2.05 -13.48 -15.85
N PRO A 307 -3.06 -13.06 -15.09
CA PRO A 307 -4.37 -12.75 -15.63
C PRO A 307 -4.28 -11.80 -16.82
N SER A 308 -5.18 -11.91 -17.77
CA SER A 308 -5.20 -11.05 -18.95
C SER A 308 -6.62 -10.68 -19.37
N LEU A 309 -6.78 -9.46 -19.93
CA LEU A 309 -7.99 -9.02 -20.59
C LEU A 309 -7.78 -9.08 -22.11
N ASP A 310 -8.65 -9.78 -22.81
CA ASP A 310 -8.70 -9.83 -24.27
C ASP A 310 -9.96 -9.09 -24.75
N TYR A 311 -9.77 -7.94 -25.36
CA TYR A 311 -10.80 -7.09 -25.93
C TYR A 311 -10.60 -6.97 -27.44
N ASN A 312 -11.66 -7.24 -28.22
CA ASN A 312 -11.69 -6.98 -29.63
C ASN A 312 -12.60 -5.77 -29.90
N SER A 313 -12.05 -4.73 -30.50
CA SER A 313 -12.79 -3.52 -30.84
C SER A 313 -13.98 -3.83 -31.74
N SER A 314 -15.11 -3.19 -31.49
CA SER A 314 -16.31 -3.28 -32.32
C SER A 314 -16.10 -2.76 -33.76
N SER A 315 -15.05 -1.96 -34.01
CA SER A 315 -14.63 -1.55 -35.35
C SER A 315 -14.01 -2.72 -36.16
N GLY A 316 -13.65 -3.82 -35.49
CA GLY A 316 -13.10 -5.03 -36.10
C GLY A 316 -11.63 -4.96 -36.49
N SER A 317 -10.96 -3.85 -36.27
CA SER A 317 -9.53 -3.64 -36.63
C SER A 317 -8.59 -3.59 -35.44
N GLY A 318 -9.06 -3.20 -34.24
CA GLY A 318 -8.23 -3.08 -33.05
C GLY A 318 -8.44 -4.21 -32.05
N ARG A 319 -7.38 -4.55 -31.32
CA ARG A 319 -7.40 -5.52 -30.23
C ARG A 319 -6.53 -5.03 -29.09
N ALA A 320 -7.05 -5.13 -27.86
CA ALA A 320 -6.26 -4.94 -26.65
C ALA A 320 -6.09 -6.29 -25.95
N PHE A 321 -4.84 -6.65 -25.64
CA PHE A 321 -4.50 -7.81 -24.84
C PHE A 321 -3.66 -7.35 -23.66
N ILE A 322 -4.32 -7.10 -22.53
CA ILE A 322 -3.74 -6.46 -21.36
C ILE A 322 -3.38 -7.53 -20.33
N TYR A 323 -2.10 -7.70 -20.04
CA TYR A 323 -1.64 -8.54 -18.94
C TYR A 323 -1.73 -7.78 -17.62
N LEU A 324 -2.07 -8.51 -16.54
CA LEU A 324 -2.25 -7.96 -15.20
C LEU A 324 -1.33 -8.69 -14.23
N ASP A 325 -0.50 -7.94 -13.52
CA ASP A 325 0.29 -8.44 -12.42
C ASP A 325 -0.02 -7.60 -11.19
N GLN A 326 -0.28 -8.23 -10.05
CA GLN A 326 -0.65 -7.56 -8.80
C GLN A 326 -1.76 -6.51 -9.01
N VAL A 327 -2.85 -6.88 -9.68
CA VAL A 327 -4.04 -6.04 -9.86
C VAL A 327 -5.25 -6.81 -9.32
N GLU A 328 -5.86 -6.31 -8.25
CA GLU A 328 -6.94 -6.99 -7.53
C GLU A 328 -8.31 -6.66 -8.07
N ARG A 329 -8.48 -5.49 -8.67
CA ARG A 329 -9.77 -4.98 -9.13
C ARG A 329 -9.74 -4.60 -10.60
N ILE A 330 -10.81 -4.93 -11.33
CA ILE A 330 -11.04 -4.42 -12.67
C ILE A 330 -12.40 -3.73 -12.70
N ARG A 331 -12.43 -2.49 -13.13
CA ARG A 331 -13.66 -1.73 -13.32
C ARG A 331 -13.98 -1.55 -14.80
N PHE A 332 -15.11 -2.04 -15.22
CA PHE A 332 -15.71 -1.85 -16.54
C PHE A 332 -16.71 -0.68 -16.55
N SER A 333 -17.25 -0.35 -17.70
CA SER A 333 -18.27 0.70 -17.81
C SER A 333 -19.59 0.31 -17.13
N ASP A 334 -19.87 -0.97 -16.94
CA ASP A 334 -21.16 -1.52 -16.45
C ASP A 334 -21.04 -2.32 -15.15
N THR A 335 -19.86 -2.83 -14.80
CA THR A 335 -19.66 -3.69 -13.61
C THR A 335 -18.20 -3.70 -13.18
N ALA A 336 -17.87 -4.49 -12.17
CA ALA A 336 -16.50 -4.70 -11.70
C ALA A 336 -16.21 -6.20 -11.45
N LEU A 337 -14.92 -6.55 -11.47
CA LEU A 337 -14.39 -7.85 -11.06
C LEU A 337 -13.38 -7.70 -9.93
N ALA A 338 -13.42 -8.62 -8.97
CA ALA A 338 -12.33 -8.87 -8.04
C ALA A 338 -11.58 -10.14 -8.48
N LEU A 339 -10.26 -10.08 -8.49
CA LEU A 339 -9.37 -11.17 -8.89
C LEU A 339 -8.76 -11.91 -7.68
N ASP A 340 -8.78 -11.29 -6.51
CA ASP A 340 -8.31 -11.79 -5.22
C ASP A 340 -9.38 -12.64 -4.51
N VAL A 341 -9.79 -13.72 -5.15
CA VAL A 341 -10.90 -14.59 -4.72
C VAL A 341 -10.63 -15.34 -3.39
N GLU A 342 -9.39 -15.40 -2.96
CA GLU A 342 -9.01 -16.01 -1.67
C GLU A 342 -9.05 -15.00 -0.51
N ASP A 343 -9.03 -13.70 -0.81
CA ASP A 343 -8.97 -12.62 0.17
C ASP A 343 -10.33 -11.93 0.39
N GLY A 344 -10.33 -10.63 0.63
CA GLY A 344 -11.49 -9.84 1.04
C GLY A 344 -12.79 -10.19 0.31
N PRO A 345 -12.86 -10.05 -1.02
CA PRO A 345 -14.07 -10.36 -1.79
C PRO A 345 -14.54 -11.80 -1.67
N GLY A 346 -13.59 -12.76 -1.70
CA GLY A 346 -13.92 -14.18 -1.53
C GLY A 346 -14.47 -14.47 -0.12
N LYS A 347 -13.85 -13.88 0.91
CA LYS A 347 -14.30 -13.99 2.29
C LYS A 347 -15.70 -13.39 2.49
N VAL A 348 -15.96 -12.22 1.91
CA VAL A 348 -17.30 -11.61 1.93
C VAL A 348 -18.31 -12.50 1.21
N PHE A 349 -17.97 -13.06 0.06
CA PHE A 349 -18.84 -13.99 -0.67
C PHE A 349 -19.17 -15.22 0.17
N ARG A 350 -18.18 -15.86 0.79
CA ARG A 350 -18.36 -17.02 1.66
C ARG A 350 -19.20 -16.70 2.90
N LEU A 351 -19.05 -15.47 3.42
CA LEU A 351 -19.85 -15.01 4.55
C LEU A 351 -21.34 -14.90 4.22
N TYR A 352 -21.69 -14.48 2.99
CA TYR A 352 -23.09 -14.51 2.51
C TYR A 352 -23.66 -15.93 2.49
N GLN A 353 -22.89 -16.90 2.03
CA GLN A 353 -23.30 -18.30 2.04
C GLN A 353 -23.53 -18.79 3.47
N ALA A 354 -22.60 -18.50 4.37
CA ALA A 354 -22.68 -18.93 5.77
C ALA A 354 -23.86 -18.28 6.52
N ALA A 355 -24.11 -16.99 6.28
CA ALA A 355 -25.16 -16.26 6.97
C ALA A 355 -26.57 -16.50 6.37
N PHE A 356 -26.69 -16.60 5.04
CA PHE A 356 -27.97 -16.51 4.35
C PHE A 356 -28.24 -17.68 3.40
N ASP A 357 -27.35 -18.66 3.30
CA ASP A 357 -27.52 -19.83 2.41
C ASP A 357 -27.93 -19.41 0.98
N ARG A 358 -27.24 -18.45 0.42
CA ARG A 358 -27.47 -17.95 -0.92
C ARG A 358 -26.25 -17.28 -1.53
N THR A 359 -26.19 -17.27 -2.83
CA THR A 359 -25.27 -16.42 -3.58
C THR A 359 -25.63 -14.95 -3.34
N PRO A 360 -24.66 -14.07 -3.03
CA PRO A 360 -24.93 -12.64 -2.92
C PRO A 360 -25.40 -12.05 -4.25
N ASP A 361 -26.28 -11.06 -4.20
CA ASP A 361 -26.53 -10.20 -5.35
C ASP A 361 -25.34 -9.26 -5.59
N LYS A 362 -25.13 -8.87 -6.85
CA LYS A 362 -23.95 -8.06 -7.23
C LYS A 362 -23.89 -6.71 -6.52
N GLY A 363 -25.03 -6.09 -6.21
CA GLY A 363 -25.11 -4.80 -5.53
C GLY A 363 -24.72 -4.91 -4.05
N GLY A 364 -25.33 -5.85 -3.35
CA GLY A 364 -25.01 -6.14 -1.95
C GLY A 364 -23.56 -6.58 -1.77
N LEU A 365 -23.06 -7.42 -2.68
CA LEU A 365 -21.67 -7.84 -2.67
C LEU A 365 -20.72 -6.65 -2.86
N GLY A 366 -20.98 -5.79 -3.86
CA GLY A 366 -20.16 -4.60 -4.11
C GLY A 366 -20.16 -3.61 -2.93
N TYR A 367 -21.30 -3.45 -2.25
CA TYR A 367 -21.40 -2.63 -1.04
C TYR A 367 -20.43 -3.10 0.07
N TRP A 368 -20.36 -4.41 0.30
CA TRP A 368 -19.52 -4.96 1.36
C TRP A 368 -18.05 -5.10 0.96
N ILE A 369 -17.77 -5.40 -0.32
CA ILE A 369 -16.40 -5.36 -0.85
C ILE A 369 -15.82 -3.96 -0.65
N ALA A 370 -16.51 -2.90 -1.07
CA ALA A 370 -16.04 -1.53 -0.93
C ALA A 370 -15.72 -1.16 0.54
N ARG A 371 -16.53 -1.63 1.49
CA ARG A 371 -16.26 -1.40 2.93
C ARG A 371 -15.10 -2.20 3.47
N ASN A 372 -14.95 -3.44 3.01
CA ASN A 372 -13.81 -4.27 3.37
C ASN A 372 -12.50 -3.68 2.80
N ASP A 373 -12.52 -3.23 1.54
CA ASP A 373 -11.40 -2.52 0.90
C ASP A 373 -11.03 -1.22 1.67
N ALA A 374 -12.02 -0.55 2.26
CA ALA A 374 -11.81 0.61 3.13
C ALA A 374 -11.40 0.26 4.58
N GLY A 375 -11.14 -1.01 4.88
CA GLY A 375 -10.62 -1.47 6.16
C GLY A 375 -11.67 -1.95 7.16
N LEU A 376 -12.97 -2.08 6.77
CA LEU A 376 -13.94 -2.70 7.65
C LEU A 376 -13.62 -4.19 7.78
N SER A 377 -13.46 -4.67 9.02
CA SER A 377 -13.08 -6.05 9.27
C SER A 377 -14.19 -7.04 8.85
N LEU A 378 -13.79 -8.25 8.47
CA LEU A 378 -14.75 -9.33 8.20
C LEU A 378 -15.62 -9.63 9.43
N HIS A 379 -15.09 -9.46 10.64
CA HIS A 379 -15.83 -9.58 11.89
C HIS A 379 -16.99 -8.58 11.97
N ASP A 380 -16.72 -7.29 11.68
CA ASP A 380 -17.75 -6.25 11.74
C ASP A 380 -18.81 -6.45 10.63
N ILE A 381 -18.39 -6.93 9.46
CA ILE A 381 -19.32 -7.35 8.41
C ILE A 381 -20.21 -8.51 8.90
N GLY A 382 -19.63 -9.51 9.56
CA GLY A 382 -20.37 -10.63 10.14
C GLY A 382 -21.39 -10.18 11.20
N ILE A 383 -21.02 -9.28 12.09
CA ILE A 383 -21.92 -8.67 13.06
C ILE A 383 -23.05 -7.90 12.34
N ALA A 384 -22.73 -7.12 11.31
CA ALA A 384 -23.74 -6.41 10.53
C ALA A 384 -24.72 -7.36 9.81
N PHE A 385 -24.26 -8.51 9.32
CA PHE A 385 -25.11 -9.54 8.73
C PHE A 385 -26.08 -10.11 9.76
N ILE A 386 -25.59 -10.48 10.94
CA ILE A 386 -26.42 -11.01 12.04
C ILE A 386 -27.46 -9.98 12.50
N ALA A 387 -27.12 -8.70 12.52
CA ALA A 387 -28.01 -7.60 12.87
C ALA A 387 -28.97 -7.18 11.75
N SER A 388 -28.83 -7.75 10.55
CA SER A 388 -29.61 -7.36 9.38
C SER A 388 -31.08 -7.82 9.47
N ARG A 389 -31.94 -7.08 8.74
CA ARG A 389 -33.33 -7.48 8.57
C ARG A 389 -33.46 -8.86 7.91
N GLU A 390 -32.63 -9.17 6.93
CA GLU A 390 -32.63 -10.46 6.24
C GLU A 390 -32.35 -11.62 7.21
N PHE A 391 -31.39 -11.45 8.11
CA PHE A 391 -31.08 -12.46 9.12
C PHE A 391 -32.26 -12.64 10.10
N ALA A 392 -32.86 -11.53 10.55
CA ALA A 392 -34.00 -11.56 11.45
C ALA A 392 -35.25 -12.18 10.81
N GLU A 393 -35.50 -11.93 9.52
CA GLU A 393 -36.61 -12.56 8.76
C GLU A 393 -36.39 -14.08 8.60
N ARG A 394 -35.13 -14.54 8.49
CA ARG A 394 -34.81 -15.94 8.28
C ARG A 394 -34.76 -16.75 9.59
N TYR A 395 -34.19 -16.19 10.67
CA TYR A 395 -33.90 -16.92 11.91
C TYR A 395 -34.62 -16.36 13.15
N GLY A 396 -35.36 -15.26 13.03
CA GLY A 396 -36.06 -14.56 14.10
C GLY A 396 -35.29 -13.38 14.67
N HIS A 397 -36.00 -12.42 15.26
CA HIS A 397 -35.41 -11.19 15.80
C HIS A 397 -34.51 -11.43 17.03
N ASP A 398 -34.88 -12.39 17.88
CA ASP A 398 -34.14 -12.75 19.09
C ASP A 398 -33.62 -14.19 18.95
N THR A 399 -32.82 -14.43 17.90
CA THR A 399 -32.30 -15.75 17.59
C THR A 399 -31.49 -16.29 18.80
N ARG A 400 -31.91 -17.43 19.34
CA ARG A 400 -31.18 -18.14 20.40
C ARG A 400 -29.89 -18.72 19.86
N ASP A 401 -28.90 -18.92 20.71
CA ASP A 401 -27.59 -19.42 20.32
C ASP A 401 -27.64 -20.78 19.63
N ASP A 402 -28.53 -21.70 20.11
CA ASP A 402 -28.71 -23.01 19.49
C ASP A 402 -29.27 -22.93 18.05
N VAL A 403 -30.17 -21.98 17.77
CA VAL A 403 -30.70 -21.72 16.43
C VAL A 403 -29.64 -21.02 15.59
N PHE A 404 -28.95 -20.03 16.17
CA PHE A 404 -27.88 -19.30 15.50
C PHE A 404 -26.75 -20.23 15.06
N ILE A 405 -26.23 -21.09 15.95
CA ILE A 405 -25.12 -22.00 15.64
C ILE A 405 -25.53 -23.03 14.60
N ASN A 406 -26.78 -23.50 14.63
CA ASN A 406 -27.28 -24.49 13.68
C ASN A 406 -27.46 -23.94 12.27
N ALA A 407 -27.67 -22.63 12.13
CA ALA A 407 -27.82 -21.99 10.82
C ALA A 407 -26.59 -22.19 9.91
N PRO A 408 -25.36 -21.83 10.29
CA PRO A 408 -24.19 -22.09 9.46
C PRO A 408 -23.87 -23.59 9.26
N TYR A 409 -24.21 -24.49 10.22
CA TYR A 409 -24.12 -25.91 9.98
C TYR A 409 -25.00 -26.36 8.79
N GLN A 410 -26.21 -25.81 8.69
CA GLN A 410 -27.11 -26.10 7.57
C GLN A 410 -26.63 -25.42 6.30
N ASN A 411 -26.28 -24.14 6.38
CA ASN A 411 -25.97 -23.31 5.21
C ASN A 411 -24.65 -23.68 4.53
N VAL A 412 -23.66 -24.11 5.33
CA VAL A 412 -22.29 -24.39 4.88
C VAL A 412 -22.06 -25.89 4.68
N LEU A 413 -22.57 -26.71 5.61
CA LEU A 413 -22.25 -28.13 5.70
C LEU A 413 -23.44 -29.03 5.34
N ASP A 414 -24.57 -28.43 4.93
CA ASP A 414 -25.81 -29.12 4.56
C ASP A 414 -26.24 -30.25 5.56
N ARG A 415 -25.99 -29.98 6.85
CA ARG A 415 -26.31 -30.92 7.95
C ARG A 415 -26.67 -30.19 9.22
N THR A 416 -27.43 -30.84 10.09
CA THR A 416 -27.61 -30.37 11.47
C THR A 416 -26.31 -30.52 12.23
N GLY A 417 -26.02 -29.55 13.10
CA GLY A 417 -24.86 -29.63 13.99
C GLY A 417 -24.93 -30.86 14.86
N ASP A 418 -23.82 -31.57 15.02
CA ASP A 418 -23.73 -32.67 15.96
C ASP A 418 -23.79 -32.14 17.41
N PRO A 419 -24.29 -32.96 18.37
CA PRO A 419 -24.49 -32.50 19.76
C PRO A 419 -23.21 -31.96 20.42
N GLN A 420 -22.02 -32.47 20.04
CA GLN A 420 -20.77 -32.07 20.63
C GLN A 420 -20.33 -30.70 20.05
N GLY A 421 -20.47 -30.50 18.74
CA GLY A 421 -20.17 -29.24 18.09
C GLY A 421 -21.11 -28.10 18.50
N LEU A 422 -22.41 -28.39 18.61
CA LEU A 422 -23.40 -27.43 19.14
C LEU A 422 -23.10 -27.04 20.60
N ALA A 423 -22.73 -27.99 21.44
CA ALA A 423 -22.37 -27.73 22.83
C ALA A 423 -21.05 -26.92 22.94
N TYR A 424 -20.07 -27.21 22.08
CA TYR A 424 -18.81 -26.48 22.01
C TYR A 424 -19.05 -25.00 21.67
N TRP A 425 -19.68 -24.73 20.55
CA TRP A 425 -19.93 -23.35 20.11
C TRP A 425 -20.89 -22.59 21.04
N GLY A 426 -21.88 -23.29 21.62
CA GLY A 426 -22.75 -22.72 22.66
C GLY A 426 -21.97 -22.25 23.88
N HIS A 427 -21.03 -23.08 24.35
CA HIS A 427 -20.15 -22.74 25.49
C HIS A 427 -19.22 -21.56 25.12
N GLU A 428 -18.65 -21.55 23.93
CA GLU A 428 -17.76 -20.46 23.45
C GLU A 428 -18.47 -19.09 23.41
N ILE A 429 -19.73 -19.07 22.98
CA ILE A 429 -20.55 -17.84 22.96
C ILE A 429 -20.95 -17.47 24.41
N GLU A 430 -21.43 -18.40 25.21
CA GLU A 430 -21.91 -18.16 26.59
C GLU A 430 -20.77 -17.67 27.50
N SER A 431 -19.58 -18.22 27.36
CA SER A 431 -18.38 -17.80 28.09
C SER A 431 -17.80 -16.46 27.62
N GLY A 432 -18.22 -15.95 26.46
CA GLY A 432 -17.66 -14.78 25.85
C GLY A 432 -16.29 -15.00 25.20
N SER A 433 -15.87 -16.27 25.04
CA SER A 433 -14.61 -16.63 24.36
C SER A 433 -14.66 -16.32 22.87
N HIS A 434 -15.84 -16.46 22.26
CA HIS A 434 -16.08 -16.09 20.86
C HIS A 434 -17.40 -15.31 20.74
N SER A 435 -17.38 -14.25 19.96
CA SER A 435 -18.59 -13.54 19.53
C SER A 435 -19.35 -14.35 18.45
N ARG A 436 -20.62 -14.07 18.26
CA ARG A 436 -21.39 -14.65 17.14
C ARG A 436 -20.77 -14.35 15.77
N GLY A 437 -20.15 -13.16 15.61
CA GLY A 437 -19.42 -12.80 14.39
C GLY A 437 -18.25 -13.74 14.12
N GLU A 438 -17.44 -14.02 15.14
CA GLU A 438 -16.30 -14.95 15.04
C GLU A 438 -16.74 -16.39 14.76
N VAL A 439 -17.83 -16.83 15.37
CA VAL A 439 -18.42 -18.16 15.07
C VAL A 439 -18.85 -18.22 13.61
N LEU A 440 -19.57 -17.22 13.11
CA LEU A 440 -20.01 -17.16 11.71
C LEU A 440 -18.82 -17.17 10.74
N ILE A 441 -17.75 -16.42 11.03
CA ILE A 441 -16.51 -16.41 10.24
C ILE A 441 -15.84 -17.78 10.29
N GLY A 442 -15.78 -18.44 11.46
CA GLY A 442 -15.21 -19.76 11.59
C GLY A 442 -15.87 -20.80 10.65
N PHE A 443 -17.18 -20.70 10.46
CA PHE A 443 -17.89 -21.51 9.47
C PHE A 443 -17.62 -21.05 8.05
N SER A 444 -17.70 -19.73 7.78
CA SER A 444 -17.49 -19.14 6.46
C SER A 444 -16.12 -19.51 5.90
N GLU A 445 -15.07 -19.46 6.74
CA GLU A 445 -13.68 -19.74 6.34
C GLU A 445 -13.23 -21.18 6.67
N SER A 446 -14.16 -22.06 7.00
CA SER A 446 -13.85 -23.49 7.18
C SER A 446 -13.33 -24.09 5.86
N LEU A 447 -12.40 -25.05 5.98
CA LEU A 447 -11.86 -25.75 4.80
C LEU A 447 -12.96 -26.39 3.94
N GLU A 448 -14.05 -26.86 4.58
CA GLU A 448 -15.18 -27.45 3.90
C GLU A 448 -15.94 -26.43 3.07
N ASN A 449 -16.23 -25.23 3.61
CA ASN A 449 -16.91 -24.18 2.86
C ASN A 449 -16.05 -23.63 1.73
N VAL A 450 -14.77 -23.38 2.00
CA VAL A 450 -13.82 -22.95 0.96
C VAL A 450 -13.80 -23.94 -0.19
N ALA A 451 -13.69 -25.26 0.10
CA ALA A 451 -13.69 -26.30 -0.92
C ALA A 451 -15.00 -26.36 -1.70
N ASN A 452 -16.15 -26.22 -1.02
CA ASN A 452 -17.48 -26.26 -1.65
C ASN A 452 -17.69 -25.07 -2.62
N LEU A 453 -17.07 -23.93 -2.34
CA LEU A 453 -17.29 -22.71 -3.12
C LEU A 453 -16.23 -22.43 -4.19
N ILE A 454 -15.12 -23.18 -4.26
CA ILE A 454 -14.08 -23.01 -5.29
C ILE A 454 -14.69 -22.99 -6.70
N GLY A 455 -15.58 -23.94 -7.02
CA GLY A 455 -16.24 -24.02 -8.33
C GLY A 455 -17.30 -22.95 -8.56
N VAL A 456 -17.86 -22.36 -7.51
CA VAL A 456 -18.88 -21.33 -7.56
C VAL A 456 -18.26 -19.95 -7.74
N ILE A 457 -17.23 -19.64 -6.98
CA ILE A 457 -16.50 -18.38 -7.03
C ILE A 457 -15.64 -18.31 -8.31
N GLY A 458 -15.02 -19.43 -8.70
CA GLY A 458 -14.17 -19.49 -9.87
C GLY A 458 -12.88 -18.66 -9.70
N GLN A 459 -12.47 -17.98 -10.77
CA GLN A 459 -11.21 -17.23 -10.84
C GLN A 459 -11.39 -15.71 -10.61
N SER A 460 -12.64 -15.24 -10.53
CA SER A 460 -12.98 -13.85 -10.31
C SER A 460 -14.40 -13.73 -9.79
N ILE A 461 -14.65 -12.66 -9.04
CA ILE A 461 -15.96 -12.34 -8.49
C ILE A 461 -16.50 -11.08 -9.19
N GLU A 462 -17.65 -11.21 -9.84
CA GLU A 462 -18.32 -10.07 -10.49
C GLU A 462 -19.28 -9.39 -9.52
N TYR A 463 -19.18 -8.06 -9.42
CA TYR A 463 -20.01 -7.25 -8.53
C TYR A 463 -20.35 -5.88 -9.13
N THR A 464 -21.35 -5.20 -8.59
CA THR A 464 -21.64 -3.82 -8.97
C THR A 464 -20.72 -2.90 -8.17
N TYR A 465 -19.92 -2.08 -8.87
CA TYR A 465 -19.09 -1.08 -8.20
C TYR A 465 -19.93 -0.15 -7.34
N SER A 466 -19.57 0.00 -6.08
CA SER A 466 -20.20 0.90 -5.13
C SER A 466 -19.14 1.88 -4.60
N PRO A 467 -19.21 3.17 -4.94
CA PRO A 467 -18.37 4.15 -4.25
C PRO A 467 -18.80 4.23 -2.79
N LEU A 468 -17.86 4.51 -1.89
CA LEU A 468 -18.10 4.75 -0.46
C LEU A 468 -18.83 6.06 -0.23
#